data_6d25fe74135578af63ba13e9c10d6c1b
#
_entry.id   6d25fe74135578af63ba13e9c10d6c1b
#
_cell.length_a   1.000
_cell.length_b   1.000
_cell.length_c   1.000
_cell.angle_alpha   90.00
_cell.angle_beta   90.00
_cell.angle_gamma   90.00
#
_symmetry.space_group_name_H-M   'P 1'
#
loop_
_entity.id
_entity.type
_entity.pdbx_description
1 polymer ?
#
loop_
_entity_poly.entity_id
_entity_poly.type
_entity_poly.pdbx_seq_one_letter_code
_entity_poly.pdbx_strand_id
1 'polypeptide(L)'
;MMPFGRPYYEHGYNVLLPDDRASGKSEGNHIGMGYLDKDDMKLWINWILNEDPDAKIIVHGVSMGGATTMMLSGDNPEQVVCYIEDCGYTSVYDIFSSELDKRFGLPPFPVMDMSNIMSNIEAGYDYKKASSLEAVKKCKKPMMFIHGTKDDFVPYSMGLEVYKAAKCEKELYSVKGATHANSLYMNPNAY
;
A
#
# COMPACT_ATOMS: atom_id res chain seq x y z
N MET A 1 -8.01 4.29 -10.66
CA MET A 1 -7.35 5.30 -9.78
C MET A 1 -7.86 6.74 -9.95
N MET A 2 -8.40 7.15 -11.11
CA MET A 2 -8.95 8.51 -11.31
C MET A 2 -9.90 9.03 -10.20
N PRO A 3 -10.82 8.23 -9.64
CA PRO A 3 -11.69 8.72 -8.55
C PRO A 3 -10.91 9.19 -7.32
N PHE A 4 -9.81 8.52 -6.97
CA PHE A 4 -8.97 8.88 -5.81
C PHE A 4 -8.08 10.09 -6.08
N GLY A 5 -7.63 10.30 -7.32
CA GLY A 5 -6.82 11.46 -7.70
C GLY A 5 -7.63 12.76 -7.89
N ARG A 6 -8.92 12.63 -8.22
CA ARG A 6 -9.76 13.78 -8.54
C ARG A 6 -9.89 14.80 -7.39
N PRO A 7 -10.13 14.41 -6.14
CA PRO A 7 -10.22 15.36 -5.03
C PRO A 7 -8.94 16.21 -4.87
N TYR A 8 -7.77 15.59 -5.02
CA TYR A 8 -6.50 16.34 -4.96
C TYR A 8 -6.40 17.38 -6.07
N TYR A 9 -6.72 16.99 -7.30
CA TYR A 9 -6.70 17.90 -8.44
C TYR A 9 -7.68 19.08 -8.26
N GLU A 10 -8.89 18.81 -7.78
CA GLU A 10 -9.92 19.84 -7.50
C GLU A 10 -9.49 20.80 -6.38
N HIS A 11 -8.59 20.38 -5.48
CA HIS A 11 -7.98 21.22 -4.44
C HIS A 11 -6.66 21.89 -4.86
N GLY A 12 -6.30 21.81 -6.14
CA GLY A 12 -5.13 22.53 -6.71
C GLY A 12 -3.81 21.79 -6.61
N TYR A 13 -3.82 20.50 -6.30
CA TYR A 13 -2.60 19.68 -6.35
C TYR A 13 -2.30 19.22 -7.77
N ASN A 14 -1.02 19.11 -8.11
CA ASN A 14 -0.60 18.29 -9.25
C ASN A 14 -0.74 16.82 -8.88
N VAL A 15 -1.26 16.00 -9.81
CA VAL A 15 -1.54 14.58 -9.52
C VAL A 15 -0.80 13.70 -10.53
N LEU A 16 0.04 12.80 -10.03
CA LEU A 16 0.67 11.75 -10.81
C LEU A 16 0.04 10.41 -10.43
N LEU A 17 -0.42 9.66 -11.42
CA LEU A 17 -1.05 8.35 -11.26
C LEU A 17 -0.26 7.30 -12.05
N PRO A 18 0.84 6.76 -11.49
CA PRO A 18 1.61 5.74 -12.18
C PRO A 18 0.87 4.40 -12.17
N ASP A 19 1.02 3.63 -13.23
CA ASP A 19 0.70 2.20 -13.21
C ASP A 19 1.86 1.45 -12.54
N ASP A 20 1.55 0.55 -11.60
CA ASP A 20 2.55 -0.33 -10.99
C ASP A 20 3.18 -1.24 -12.06
N ARG A 21 4.38 -1.78 -11.78
CA ARG A 21 5.05 -2.72 -12.69
C ARG A 21 4.14 -3.90 -13.07
N ALA A 22 4.25 -4.39 -14.30
CA ALA A 22 3.43 -5.45 -14.87
C ALA A 22 1.91 -5.16 -14.84
N SER A 23 1.51 -3.87 -14.73
CA SER A 23 0.10 -3.44 -14.68
C SER A 23 -0.14 -2.31 -15.67
N GLY A 24 -1.38 -2.21 -16.18
CA GLY A 24 -1.77 -1.13 -17.08
C GLY A 24 -0.91 -1.04 -18.32
N LYS A 25 -0.16 0.05 -18.46
CA LYS A 25 0.79 0.30 -19.54
C LYS A 25 2.26 0.17 -19.11
N SER A 26 2.51 -0.09 -17.83
CA SER A 26 3.86 -0.27 -17.32
C SER A 26 4.45 -1.61 -17.73
N GLU A 27 5.73 -1.59 -18.03
CA GLU A 27 6.49 -2.79 -18.34
C GLU A 27 6.72 -3.67 -17.09
N GLY A 28 7.24 -4.87 -17.31
CA GLY A 28 7.55 -5.82 -16.24
C GLY A 28 6.87 -7.18 -16.45
N ASN A 29 7.40 -8.19 -15.79
CA ASN A 29 6.93 -9.57 -15.90
C ASN A 29 6.29 -10.10 -14.62
N HIS A 30 6.48 -9.38 -13.50
CA HIS A 30 6.01 -9.79 -12.18
C HIS A 30 5.45 -8.60 -11.41
N ILE A 31 4.29 -8.82 -10.78
CA ILE A 31 3.69 -7.87 -9.84
C ILE A 31 4.53 -7.86 -8.57
N GLY A 32 4.90 -6.67 -8.10
CA GLY A 32 5.81 -6.50 -6.96
C GLY A 32 5.16 -6.58 -5.59
N MET A 33 3.81 -6.61 -5.52
CA MET A 33 3.01 -6.67 -4.29
C MET A 33 3.44 -5.61 -3.25
N GLY A 34 3.76 -4.40 -3.71
CA GLY A 34 4.26 -3.30 -2.87
C GLY A 34 5.75 -3.33 -2.59
N TYR A 35 6.39 -4.49 -2.59
CA TYR A 35 7.80 -4.65 -2.22
C TYR A 35 8.75 -4.16 -3.31
N LEU A 36 8.55 -4.58 -4.55
CA LEU A 36 9.31 -4.07 -5.67
C LEU A 36 8.78 -2.72 -6.16
N ASP A 37 7.46 -2.52 -6.03
CA ASP A 37 6.78 -1.30 -6.48
C ASP A 37 7.25 -0.06 -5.69
N LYS A 38 7.61 -0.21 -4.40
CA LYS A 38 8.17 0.91 -3.62
C LYS A 38 9.48 1.47 -4.21
N ASP A 39 10.27 0.63 -4.88
CA ASP A 39 11.49 1.09 -5.55
C ASP A 39 11.19 1.82 -6.85
N ASP A 40 10.15 1.39 -7.58
CA ASP A 40 9.62 2.14 -8.73
C ASP A 40 9.05 3.50 -8.30
N MET A 41 8.35 3.55 -7.16
CA MET A 41 7.85 4.81 -6.60
C MET A 41 8.98 5.80 -6.29
N LYS A 42 10.16 5.34 -5.86
CA LYS A 42 11.33 6.22 -5.70
C LYS A 42 11.81 6.79 -7.02
N LEU A 43 11.72 6.03 -8.11
CA LEU A 43 12.04 6.55 -9.47
C LEU A 43 11.03 7.61 -9.89
N TRP A 44 9.73 7.40 -9.62
CA TRP A 44 8.71 8.43 -9.88
C TRP A 44 8.90 9.68 -9.02
N ILE A 45 9.27 9.54 -7.75
CA ILE A 45 9.64 10.67 -6.89
C ILE A 45 10.82 11.44 -7.50
N ASN A 46 11.87 10.74 -7.92
CA ASN A 46 13.03 11.37 -8.58
C ASN A 46 12.65 12.08 -9.88
N TRP A 47 11.73 11.49 -10.65
CA TRP A 47 11.22 12.12 -11.87
C TRP A 47 10.48 13.44 -11.55
N ILE A 48 9.61 13.46 -10.53
CA ILE A 48 8.95 14.70 -10.06
C ILE A 48 10.00 15.76 -9.69
N LEU A 49 11.03 15.38 -8.94
CA LEU A 49 12.06 16.30 -8.47
C LEU A 49 12.97 16.84 -9.58
N ASN A 50 13.07 16.13 -10.70
CA ASN A 50 13.74 16.67 -11.89
C ASN A 50 12.91 17.77 -12.56
N GLU A 51 11.58 17.68 -12.50
CA GLU A 51 10.66 18.70 -13.03
C GLU A 51 10.49 19.88 -12.04
N ASP A 52 10.41 19.59 -10.74
CA ASP A 52 10.25 20.56 -9.64
C ASP A 52 11.09 20.12 -8.43
N PRO A 53 12.31 20.65 -8.28
CA PRO A 53 13.21 20.29 -7.19
C PRO A 53 12.68 20.61 -5.77
N ASP A 54 11.75 21.56 -5.66
CA ASP A 54 11.15 21.99 -4.39
C ASP A 54 9.81 21.29 -4.09
N ALA A 55 9.42 20.33 -4.91
CA ALA A 55 8.14 19.62 -4.77
C ALA A 55 8.01 18.96 -3.38
N LYS A 56 6.84 19.17 -2.78
CA LYS A 56 6.40 18.44 -1.56
C LYS A 56 5.42 17.38 -2.00
N ILE A 57 5.71 16.13 -1.68
CA ILE A 57 5.01 14.97 -2.23
C ILE A 57 4.14 14.34 -1.16
N ILE A 58 2.87 14.11 -1.48
CA ILE A 58 1.95 13.26 -0.74
C ILE A 58 1.87 11.94 -1.48
N VAL A 59 2.09 10.82 -0.80
CA VAL A 59 1.93 9.50 -1.40
C VAL A 59 0.64 8.88 -0.88
N HIS A 60 -0.28 8.54 -1.81
CA HIS A 60 -1.55 7.91 -1.49
C HIS A 60 -1.70 6.61 -2.27
N GLY A 61 -2.03 5.53 -1.59
CA GLY A 61 -2.26 4.24 -2.21
C GLY A 61 -3.44 3.49 -1.62
N VAL A 62 -4.07 2.66 -2.47
CA VAL A 62 -5.25 1.85 -2.10
C VAL A 62 -4.93 0.37 -2.29
N SER A 63 -5.26 -0.49 -1.33
CA SER A 63 -5.04 -1.93 -1.37
C SER A 63 -3.55 -2.27 -1.55
N MET A 64 -3.14 -2.90 -2.65
CA MET A 64 -1.73 -3.10 -2.99
C MET A 64 -0.96 -1.78 -3.03
N GLY A 65 -1.56 -0.70 -3.54
CA GLY A 65 -0.99 0.65 -3.49
C GLY A 65 -0.83 1.17 -2.05
N GLY A 66 -1.76 0.83 -1.14
CA GLY A 66 -1.64 1.12 0.30
C GLY A 66 -0.44 0.39 0.92
N ALA A 67 -0.26 -0.88 0.58
CA ALA A 67 0.93 -1.64 0.99
C ALA A 67 2.23 -1.06 0.42
N THR A 68 2.22 -0.64 -0.87
CA THR A 68 3.34 0.06 -1.51
C THR A 68 3.69 1.35 -0.75
N THR A 69 2.68 2.15 -0.42
CA THR A 69 2.81 3.40 0.36
C THR A 69 3.44 3.14 1.73
N MET A 70 2.95 2.13 2.46
CA MET A 70 3.50 1.75 3.75
C MET A 70 4.94 1.24 3.63
N MET A 71 5.24 0.37 2.65
CA MET A 71 6.60 -0.15 2.45
C MET A 71 7.57 0.95 2.05
N LEU A 72 7.16 1.91 1.21
CA LEU A 72 7.94 3.09 0.87
C LEU A 72 8.22 3.97 2.09
N SER A 73 7.26 4.09 3.01
CA SER A 73 7.40 4.94 4.20
C SER A 73 8.56 4.50 5.11
N GLY A 74 8.91 3.22 5.08
CA GLY A 74 10.06 2.68 5.81
C GLY A 74 11.41 3.21 5.32
N ASP A 75 11.50 3.64 4.07
CA ASP A 75 12.69 4.22 3.45
C ASP A 75 12.79 5.74 3.68
N ASN A 76 11.70 6.38 4.14
CA ASN A 76 11.60 7.80 4.47
C ASN A 76 12.17 8.78 3.41
N PRO A 77 11.73 8.76 2.15
CA PRO A 77 12.18 9.74 1.15
C PRO A 77 11.97 11.17 1.68
N GLU A 78 12.97 12.02 1.52
CA GLU A 78 13.01 13.35 2.17
C GLU A 78 11.84 14.24 1.75
N GLN A 79 11.51 14.24 0.47
CA GLN A 79 10.52 15.11 -0.15
C GLN A 79 9.07 14.66 0.08
N VAL A 80 8.87 13.43 0.57
CA VAL A 80 7.55 12.99 0.98
C VAL A 80 7.20 13.63 2.32
N VAL A 81 6.10 14.36 2.35
CA VAL A 81 5.64 15.10 3.54
C VAL A 81 4.65 14.30 4.37
N CYS A 82 3.84 13.47 3.75
CA CYS A 82 2.95 12.54 4.44
C CYS A 82 2.55 11.36 3.54
N TYR A 83 1.98 10.34 4.18
CA TYR A 83 1.48 9.13 3.53
C TYR A 83 0.01 8.93 3.84
N ILE A 84 -0.74 8.39 2.86
CA ILE A 84 -2.13 7.99 3.04
C ILE A 84 -2.25 6.56 2.49
N GLU A 85 -2.58 5.64 3.36
CA GLU A 85 -2.86 4.25 2.97
C GLU A 85 -4.34 3.93 3.17
N ASP A 86 -4.97 3.30 2.20
CA ASP A 86 -6.35 2.80 2.28
C ASP A 86 -6.37 1.29 2.05
N CYS A 87 -6.83 0.54 3.04
CA CYS A 87 -7.00 -0.90 3.05
C CYS A 87 -5.78 -1.73 2.61
N GLY A 88 -4.57 -1.29 2.96
CA GLY A 88 -3.35 -2.07 2.77
C GLY A 88 -3.20 -3.20 3.79
N TYR A 89 -2.32 -4.16 3.51
CA TYR A 89 -2.10 -5.37 4.30
C TYR A 89 -0.79 -5.35 5.10
N THR A 90 -0.69 -6.24 6.10
CA THR A 90 0.48 -6.37 7.00
C THR A 90 1.73 -6.88 6.28
N SER A 91 1.60 -7.93 5.49
CA SER A 91 2.65 -8.47 4.63
C SER A 91 2.05 -9.25 3.45
N VAL A 92 2.85 -9.50 2.43
CA VAL A 92 2.44 -10.36 1.31
C VAL A 92 2.16 -11.79 1.78
N TYR A 93 2.95 -12.29 2.74
CA TYR A 93 2.74 -13.61 3.31
C TYR A 93 1.38 -13.69 4.03
N ASP A 94 1.03 -12.68 4.81
CA ASP A 94 -0.19 -12.68 5.61
C ASP A 94 -1.45 -12.58 4.74
N ILE A 95 -1.46 -11.68 3.74
CA ILE A 95 -2.62 -11.54 2.86
C ILE A 95 -2.84 -12.80 2.01
N PHE A 96 -1.79 -13.39 1.48
CA PHE A 96 -1.92 -14.64 0.73
C PHE A 96 -2.31 -15.83 1.61
N SER A 97 -1.81 -15.89 2.85
CA SER A 97 -2.23 -16.90 3.82
C SER A 97 -3.72 -16.77 4.17
N SER A 98 -4.19 -15.54 4.38
CA SER A 98 -5.61 -15.25 4.65
C SER A 98 -6.51 -15.67 3.49
N GLU A 99 -6.10 -15.34 2.24
CA GLU A 99 -6.87 -15.70 1.05
C GLU A 99 -6.81 -17.21 0.75
N LEU A 100 -5.70 -17.89 1.06
CA LEU A 100 -5.57 -19.34 0.94
C LEU A 100 -6.56 -20.06 1.88
N ASP A 101 -6.61 -19.66 3.14
CA ASP A 101 -7.56 -20.21 4.11
C ASP A 101 -9.00 -19.92 3.67
N LYS A 102 -9.31 -18.67 3.36
CA LYS A 102 -10.66 -18.23 3.03
C LYS A 102 -11.23 -18.91 1.79
N ARG A 103 -10.42 -19.11 0.73
CA ARG A 103 -10.88 -19.67 -0.55
C ARG A 103 -10.82 -21.18 -0.62
N PHE A 104 -9.86 -21.77 0.05
CA PHE A 104 -9.56 -23.20 -0.10
C PHE A 104 -9.60 -23.97 1.23
N GLY A 105 -9.71 -23.30 2.36
CA GLY A 105 -9.67 -23.93 3.69
C GLY A 105 -8.31 -24.59 3.98
N LEU A 106 -7.23 -24.11 3.37
CA LEU A 106 -5.92 -24.71 3.49
C LEU A 106 -5.03 -23.91 4.46
N PRO A 107 -4.25 -24.63 5.31
CA PRO A 107 -3.28 -23.97 6.16
C PRO A 107 -2.13 -23.37 5.33
N PRO A 108 -1.44 -22.32 5.83
CA PRO A 108 -0.32 -21.71 5.12
C PRO A 108 0.80 -22.71 4.78
N PHE A 109 1.18 -23.58 5.72
CA PHE A 109 2.20 -24.62 5.49
C PHE A 109 1.56 -25.87 4.84
N PRO A 110 2.19 -26.48 3.80
CA PRO A 110 3.45 -26.09 3.16
C PRO A 110 3.29 -25.13 1.96
N VAL A 111 2.06 -24.82 1.56
CA VAL A 111 1.73 -24.13 0.31
C VAL A 111 2.42 -22.76 0.22
N MET A 112 2.28 -21.96 1.27
CA MET A 112 2.86 -20.61 1.30
C MET A 112 4.39 -20.61 1.34
N ASP A 113 5.01 -21.58 1.99
CA ASP A 113 6.48 -21.67 2.02
C ASP A 113 7.05 -22.07 0.66
N MET A 114 6.39 -22.99 -0.05
CA MET A 114 6.78 -23.34 -1.42
C MET A 114 6.54 -22.16 -2.39
N SER A 115 5.40 -21.48 -2.29
CA SER A 115 5.10 -20.28 -3.08
C SER A 115 6.12 -19.17 -2.83
N ASN A 116 6.55 -18.97 -1.58
CA ASN A 116 7.58 -17.99 -1.21
C ASN A 116 8.95 -18.33 -1.84
N ILE A 117 9.33 -19.61 -1.85
CA ILE A 117 10.56 -20.06 -2.52
C ILE A 117 10.49 -19.75 -4.03
N MET A 118 9.37 -20.07 -4.68
CA MET A 118 9.18 -19.79 -6.11
C MET A 118 9.22 -18.28 -6.39
N SER A 119 8.56 -17.46 -5.57
CA SER A 119 8.61 -16.00 -5.71
C SER A 119 10.04 -15.44 -5.62
N ASN A 120 10.85 -15.97 -4.69
CA ASN A 120 12.26 -15.59 -4.58
C ASN A 120 13.06 -15.93 -5.85
N ILE A 121 12.78 -17.08 -6.47
CA ILE A 121 13.49 -17.55 -7.67
C ILE A 121 13.04 -16.77 -8.91
N GLU A 122 11.73 -16.59 -9.10
CA GLU A 122 11.16 -16.04 -10.33
C GLU A 122 11.00 -14.53 -10.30
N ALA A 123 10.52 -13.96 -9.18
CA ALA A 123 10.21 -12.55 -9.05
C ALA A 123 11.25 -11.77 -8.21
N GLY A 124 12.19 -12.46 -7.57
CA GLY A 124 13.30 -11.84 -6.85
C GLY A 124 12.93 -11.25 -5.48
N TYR A 125 11.77 -11.62 -4.88
CA TYR A 125 11.42 -11.13 -3.55
C TYR A 125 10.78 -12.19 -2.66
N ASP A 126 10.95 -11.98 -1.35
CA ASP A 126 10.45 -12.83 -0.27
C ASP A 126 9.17 -12.26 0.32
N TYR A 127 8.10 -13.04 0.37
CA TYR A 127 6.78 -12.63 0.90
C TYR A 127 6.82 -12.18 2.36
N LYS A 128 7.72 -12.77 3.18
CA LYS A 128 7.87 -12.43 4.60
C LYS A 128 8.65 -11.12 4.78
N LYS A 129 9.57 -10.80 3.85
CA LYS A 129 10.31 -9.53 3.82
C LYS A 129 9.45 -8.41 3.23
N ALA A 130 8.49 -8.72 2.38
CA ALA A 130 7.53 -7.80 1.82
C ALA A 130 6.47 -7.45 2.90
N SER A 131 6.88 -6.66 3.89
CA SER A 131 6.12 -6.37 5.11
C SER A 131 5.90 -4.87 5.31
N SER A 132 4.63 -4.46 5.18
CA SER A 132 4.17 -3.12 5.56
C SER A 132 4.33 -2.91 7.06
N LEU A 133 4.07 -3.96 7.87
CA LEU A 133 4.18 -3.92 9.32
C LEU A 133 5.59 -3.54 9.78
N GLU A 134 6.63 -4.09 9.17
CA GLU A 134 8.01 -3.74 9.51
C GLU A 134 8.42 -2.35 8.96
N ALA A 135 7.83 -1.94 7.85
CA ALA A 135 8.11 -0.65 7.25
C ALA A 135 7.53 0.52 8.07
N VAL A 136 6.26 0.44 8.49
CA VAL A 136 5.61 1.52 9.25
C VAL A 136 6.25 1.77 10.61
N LYS A 137 6.92 0.77 11.21
CA LYS A 137 7.71 0.95 12.45
C LYS A 137 8.88 1.92 12.28
N LYS A 138 9.35 2.11 11.04
CA LYS A 138 10.48 2.98 10.67
C LYS A 138 10.02 4.32 10.13
N CYS A 139 8.74 4.47 9.78
CA CYS A 139 8.17 5.70 9.24
C CYS A 139 8.38 6.86 10.21
N LYS A 140 8.82 8.02 9.70
CA LYS A 140 9.05 9.26 10.47
C LYS A 140 8.11 10.39 10.08
N LYS A 141 7.35 10.24 9.00
CA LYS A 141 6.43 11.24 8.46
C LYS A 141 4.99 10.93 8.88
N PRO A 142 4.12 11.93 8.96
CA PRO A 142 2.70 11.70 9.25
C PRO A 142 2.07 10.67 8.31
N MET A 143 1.21 9.81 8.84
CA MET A 143 0.52 8.80 8.06
C MET A 143 -0.95 8.69 8.45
N MET A 144 -1.83 8.76 7.43
CA MET A 144 -3.24 8.47 7.54
C MET A 144 -3.49 7.01 7.17
N PHE A 145 -4.23 6.31 8.02
CA PHE A 145 -4.68 4.94 7.80
C PHE A 145 -6.18 4.96 7.58
N ILE A 146 -6.64 4.43 6.45
CA ILE A 146 -8.06 4.35 6.10
C ILE A 146 -8.41 2.88 5.90
N HIS A 147 -9.52 2.41 6.48
CA HIS A 147 -9.93 1.02 6.28
C HIS A 147 -11.42 0.82 6.48
N GLY A 148 -12.03 0.05 5.61
CA GLY A 148 -13.42 -0.37 5.72
C GLY A 148 -13.62 -1.43 6.80
N THR A 149 -14.59 -1.24 7.71
CA THR A 149 -14.79 -2.19 8.82
C THR A 149 -15.43 -3.53 8.39
N LYS A 150 -15.90 -3.62 7.14
CA LYS A 150 -16.40 -4.85 6.52
C LYS A 150 -15.56 -5.27 5.32
N ASP A 151 -14.28 -4.90 5.32
CA ASP A 151 -13.35 -5.36 4.29
C ASP A 151 -13.25 -6.88 4.38
N ASP A 152 -13.65 -7.54 3.29
CA ASP A 152 -13.70 -8.99 3.17
C ASP A 152 -12.54 -9.56 2.36
N PHE A 153 -11.67 -8.71 1.84
CA PHE A 153 -10.44 -9.11 1.13
C PHE A 153 -9.21 -8.89 1.99
N VAL A 154 -8.95 -7.65 2.41
CA VAL A 154 -7.92 -7.36 3.41
C VAL A 154 -8.61 -7.18 4.76
N PRO A 155 -8.51 -8.14 5.69
CA PRO A 155 -9.20 -8.04 6.97
C PRO A 155 -8.89 -6.73 7.71
N TYR A 156 -9.92 -6.08 8.22
CA TYR A 156 -9.80 -4.83 8.99
C TYR A 156 -8.79 -4.92 10.14
N SER A 157 -8.61 -6.14 10.71
CA SER A 157 -7.59 -6.41 11.73
C SER A 157 -6.17 -6.12 11.25
N MET A 158 -5.86 -6.33 9.96
CA MET A 158 -4.54 -6.00 9.40
C MET A 158 -4.32 -4.48 9.38
N GLY A 159 -5.34 -3.69 9.01
CA GLY A 159 -5.28 -2.22 9.10
C GLY A 159 -5.04 -1.72 10.53
N LEU A 160 -5.73 -2.32 11.51
CA LEU A 160 -5.51 -2.01 12.93
C LEU A 160 -4.10 -2.39 13.41
N GLU A 161 -3.54 -3.47 12.89
CA GLU A 161 -2.21 -3.94 13.26
C GLU A 161 -1.12 -2.99 12.74
N VAL A 162 -1.16 -2.60 11.45
CA VAL A 162 -0.20 -1.63 10.89
C VAL A 162 -0.35 -0.26 11.55
N TYR A 163 -1.58 0.19 11.80
CA TYR A 163 -1.83 1.43 12.55
C TYR A 163 -1.18 1.40 13.94
N LYS A 164 -1.38 0.33 14.72
CA LYS A 164 -0.80 0.20 16.06
C LYS A 164 0.73 0.17 16.02
N ALA A 165 1.31 -0.49 15.02
CA ALA A 165 2.76 -0.64 14.87
C ALA A 165 3.49 0.64 14.46
N ALA A 166 2.83 1.52 13.70
CA ALA A 166 3.40 2.78 13.26
C ALA A 166 3.78 3.67 14.46
N LYS A 167 4.97 4.29 14.42
CA LYS A 167 5.51 5.15 15.50
C LYS A 167 5.48 6.63 15.15
N CYS A 168 5.17 6.98 13.91
CA CYS A 168 5.03 8.36 13.46
C CYS A 168 3.72 8.99 13.98
N GLU A 169 3.56 10.29 13.76
CA GLU A 169 2.26 10.95 13.86
C GLU A 169 1.27 10.25 12.93
N LYS A 170 0.09 9.91 13.45
CA LYS A 170 -0.84 9.05 12.71
C LYS A 170 -2.29 9.27 13.09
N GLU A 171 -3.15 9.07 12.11
CA GLU A 171 -4.60 9.04 12.28
C GLU A 171 -5.19 7.76 11.70
N LEU A 172 -6.34 7.33 12.22
CA LEU A 172 -7.09 6.18 11.73
C LEU A 172 -8.51 6.61 11.37
N TYR A 173 -8.87 6.46 10.11
CA TYR A 173 -10.23 6.64 9.62
C TYR A 173 -10.87 5.28 9.33
N SER A 174 -11.64 4.77 10.28
CA SER A 174 -12.40 3.52 10.13
C SER A 174 -13.74 3.80 9.47
N VAL A 175 -13.93 3.34 8.23
CA VAL A 175 -15.17 3.58 7.50
C VAL A 175 -16.18 2.48 7.80
N LYS A 176 -17.16 2.80 8.63
CA LYS A 176 -18.16 1.83 9.11
C LYS A 176 -18.95 1.22 7.94
N GLY A 177 -18.88 -0.10 7.81
CA GLY A 177 -19.63 -0.86 6.81
C GLY A 177 -19.01 -0.88 5.41
N ALA A 178 -17.93 -0.13 5.15
CA ALA A 178 -17.23 -0.20 3.88
C ALA A 178 -16.55 -1.55 3.70
N THR A 179 -16.64 -2.09 2.48
CA THR A 179 -15.92 -3.26 2.00
C THR A 179 -14.59 -2.85 1.39
N HIS A 180 -13.85 -3.79 0.80
CA HIS A 180 -12.53 -3.55 0.22
C HIS A 180 -12.51 -2.41 -0.80
N ALA A 181 -11.58 -1.45 -0.63
CA ALA A 181 -11.38 -0.29 -1.51
C ALA A 181 -12.65 0.57 -1.73
N ASN A 182 -13.61 0.51 -0.81
CA ASN A 182 -14.91 1.19 -0.94
C ASN A 182 -15.07 2.39 0.01
N SER A 183 -14.02 2.75 0.74
CA SER A 183 -14.04 3.80 1.75
C SER A 183 -14.45 5.16 1.18
N LEU A 184 -13.86 5.57 0.05
CA LEU A 184 -14.20 6.81 -0.67
C LEU A 184 -15.67 6.84 -1.09
N TYR A 185 -16.19 5.74 -1.63
CA TYR A 185 -17.59 5.70 -2.16
C TYR A 185 -18.63 5.66 -1.07
N MET A 186 -18.30 5.10 0.10
CA MET A 186 -19.22 5.06 1.24
C MET A 186 -19.34 6.41 1.95
N ASN A 187 -18.30 7.21 1.97
CA ASN A 187 -18.32 8.52 2.62
C ASN A 187 -17.38 9.53 1.93
N PRO A 188 -17.73 9.98 0.72
CA PRO A 188 -16.86 10.83 -0.10
C PRO A 188 -16.58 12.19 0.53
N ASN A 189 -17.46 12.70 1.39
CA ASN A 189 -17.27 14.01 2.04
C ASN A 189 -16.33 13.97 3.23
N ALA A 190 -16.13 12.80 3.85
CA ALA A 190 -15.23 12.65 4.99
C ALA A 190 -13.89 12.02 4.58
N TYR A 191 -13.84 11.39 3.41
CA TYR A 191 -12.63 10.82 2.83
C TYR A 191 -11.72 11.91 2.32
#